data_2b79ab90e640b145478d3a21bd8467da
#
_entry.id   2b79ab90e640b145478d3a21bd8467da
#
_cell.length_a   1.000
_cell.length_b   1.000
_cell.length_c   1.000
_cell.angle_alpha   90.00
_cell.angle_beta   90.00
_cell.angle_gamma   90.00
#
_symmetry.space_group_name_H-M   'P 1'
#
loop_
_entity.id
_entity.type
_entity.pdbx_description
1 polymer ?
#
loop_
_entity_poly.entity_id
_entity_poly.type
_entity_poly.pdbx_seq_one_letter_code
_entity_poly.pdbx_strand_id
1 'polypeptide(L)'
;MITGGGTGIGEALAHRLHDRDNTVIVAGRRTEALDKAAGGRERIHVLPLDIDDPAQITTFAARVIRDFPETNVLFNNAGIMRFEPDLAHKRDLRDAEAMITTNLLGPLRLSNALVEHLASRPGAAIVNVSSGLGFVPLVAAPTYSATKAALHSYTVSLRAALAGRIEVIEIVPPGVRTELVPGQEHEEQFLALADFADQVLSFLERTPTPAEILVDAVLFLRNAEGEGRFGTTLSTINPQPH
;
A
#
# COMPACT_ATOMS: atom_id res chain seq x y z
N MET A 1 6.44 8.45 7.17
CA MET A 1 6.79 7.05 7.47
C MET A 1 6.14 6.13 6.45
N ILE A 2 6.87 5.08 5.98
CA ILE A 2 6.40 4.16 4.92
C ILE A 2 6.65 2.72 5.36
N THR A 3 5.60 1.91 5.48
CA THR A 3 5.73 0.47 5.68
C THR A 3 6.03 -0.24 4.35
N GLY A 4 6.83 -1.32 4.39
CA GLY A 4 7.31 -1.95 3.15
C GLY A 4 8.25 -1.05 2.33
N GLY A 5 8.96 -0.13 3.00
CA GLY A 5 9.81 0.88 2.35
C GLY A 5 11.15 0.37 1.83
N GLY A 6 11.44 -0.92 1.95
CA GLY A 6 12.72 -1.50 1.52
C GLY A 6 12.76 -1.99 0.08
N THR A 7 11.63 -2.06 -0.63
CA THR A 7 11.55 -2.55 -2.01
C THR A 7 10.32 -1.98 -2.73
N GLY A 8 10.30 -2.05 -4.05
CA GLY A 8 9.15 -1.76 -4.88
C GLY A 8 8.57 -0.36 -4.69
N ILE A 9 7.24 -0.28 -4.62
CA ILE A 9 6.52 1.01 -4.53
C ILE A 9 6.98 1.81 -3.30
N GLY A 10 7.14 1.15 -2.14
CA GLY A 10 7.55 1.82 -0.91
C GLY A 10 8.94 2.45 -0.99
N GLU A 11 9.92 1.75 -1.54
CA GLU A 11 11.27 2.28 -1.78
C GLU A 11 11.24 3.45 -2.79
N ALA A 12 10.52 3.26 -3.90
CA ALA A 12 10.43 4.27 -4.93
C ALA A 12 9.81 5.59 -4.43
N LEU A 13 8.76 5.49 -3.59
CA LEU A 13 8.16 6.66 -2.94
C LEU A 13 9.08 7.27 -1.87
N ALA A 14 9.79 6.42 -1.09
CA ALA A 14 10.73 6.90 -0.07
C ALA A 14 11.83 7.78 -0.69
N HIS A 15 12.40 7.36 -1.82
CA HIS A 15 13.42 8.12 -2.52
C HIS A 15 12.87 9.46 -3.02
N ARG A 16 11.71 9.47 -3.66
CA ARG A 16 11.10 10.67 -4.20
C ARG A 16 10.69 11.68 -3.15
N LEU A 17 10.20 11.20 -2.01
CA LEU A 17 9.87 12.07 -0.89
C LEU A 17 11.14 12.64 -0.24
N HIS A 18 12.19 11.81 -0.10
CA HIS A 18 13.50 12.29 0.37
C HIS A 18 14.05 13.38 -0.54
N ASP A 19 13.97 13.21 -1.86
CA ASP A 19 14.48 14.18 -2.85
C ASP A 19 13.69 15.50 -2.86
N ARG A 20 12.55 15.54 -2.12
CA ARG A 20 11.72 16.72 -1.84
C ARG A 20 11.89 17.22 -0.41
N ASP A 21 13.06 17.00 0.15
CA ASP A 21 13.46 17.47 1.48
C ASP A 21 12.68 16.90 2.67
N ASN A 22 11.90 15.82 2.46
CA ASN A 22 11.25 15.15 3.57
C ASN A 22 12.22 14.25 4.36
N THR A 23 12.01 14.17 5.66
CA THR A 23 12.55 13.09 6.48
C THR A 23 11.66 11.86 6.35
N VAL A 24 12.22 10.74 5.94
CA VAL A 24 11.48 9.52 5.65
C VAL A 24 11.90 8.40 6.60
N ILE A 25 10.93 7.76 7.23
CA ILE A 25 11.15 6.52 7.98
C ILE A 25 10.68 5.36 7.10
N VAL A 26 11.58 4.44 6.76
CA VAL A 26 11.26 3.20 6.06
C VAL A 26 11.18 2.06 7.05
N ALA A 27 10.06 1.33 7.05
CA ALA A 27 9.79 0.25 7.98
C ALA A 27 9.48 -1.08 7.27
N GLY A 28 9.92 -2.19 7.85
CA GLY A 28 9.68 -3.54 7.33
C GLY A 28 10.52 -4.59 8.04
N ARG A 29 10.35 -5.86 7.66
CA ARG A 29 11.00 -7.00 8.31
C ARG A 29 12.46 -7.21 7.87
N ARG A 30 12.75 -6.96 6.59
CA ARG A 30 14.06 -7.22 5.98
C ARG A 30 14.99 -6.02 6.15
N THR A 31 15.77 -6.00 7.23
CA THR A 31 16.66 -4.88 7.55
C THR A 31 17.65 -4.59 6.44
N GLU A 32 18.25 -5.63 5.82
CA GLU A 32 19.18 -5.46 4.70
C GLU A 32 18.55 -4.73 3.50
N ALA A 33 17.29 -5.02 3.19
CA ALA A 33 16.57 -4.33 2.12
C ALA A 33 16.28 -2.87 2.49
N LEU A 34 15.95 -2.60 3.75
CA LEU A 34 15.74 -1.24 4.24
C LEU A 34 17.04 -0.43 4.23
N ASP A 35 18.16 -1.02 4.65
CA ASP A 35 19.48 -0.38 4.63
C ASP A 35 19.92 -0.06 3.19
N LYS A 36 19.67 -0.98 2.26
CA LYS A 36 19.90 -0.77 0.84
C LYS A 36 19.04 0.37 0.29
N ALA A 37 17.75 0.41 0.64
CA ALA A 37 16.84 1.48 0.26
C ALA A 37 17.25 2.83 0.84
N ALA A 38 17.73 2.86 2.09
CA ALA A 38 18.29 4.08 2.69
C ALA A 38 19.51 4.57 1.93
N GLY A 39 20.40 3.65 1.47
CA GLY A 39 21.49 3.93 0.53
C GLY A 39 22.39 5.10 0.92
N GLY A 40 22.61 5.34 2.24
CA GLY A 40 23.39 6.47 2.75
C GLY A 40 22.69 7.83 2.65
N ARG A 41 21.39 7.88 2.35
CA ARG A 41 20.59 9.13 2.38
C ARG A 41 20.35 9.55 3.82
N GLU A 42 20.90 10.70 4.22
CA GLU A 42 20.90 11.16 5.63
C GLU A 42 19.50 11.31 6.25
N ARG A 43 18.47 11.61 5.44
CA ARG A 43 17.10 11.80 5.91
C ARG A 43 16.21 10.58 5.69
N ILE A 44 16.78 9.39 5.37
CA ILE A 44 16.05 8.13 5.36
C ILE A 44 16.49 7.32 6.57
N HIS A 45 15.55 7.10 7.49
CA HIS A 45 15.77 6.34 8.71
C HIS A 45 15.18 4.95 8.61
N VAL A 46 15.95 3.95 9.03
CA VAL A 46 15.54 2.54 9.00
C VAL A 46 15.00 2.12 10.37
N LEU A 47 13.76 1.64 10.41
CA LEU A 47 13.16 1.09 11.61
C LEU A 47 12.56 -0.31 11.32
N PRO A 48 13.13 -1.39 11.89
CA PRO A 48 12.57 -2.72 11.74
C PRO A 48 11.15 -2.80 12.32
N LEU A 49 10.24 -3.45 11.56
CA LEU A 49 8.86 -3.71 11.97
C LEU A 49 8.36 -4.99 11.30
N ASP A 50 7.89 -5.93 12.09
CA ASP A 50 6.96 -6.95 11.61
C ASP A 50 5.52 -6.46 11.80
N ILE A 51 4.86 -6.12 10.69
CA ILE A 51 3.49 -5.58 10.72
C ILE A 51 2.45 -6.66 11.06
N ASP A 52 2.84 -7.91 11.05
CA ASP A 52 1.98 -9.03 11.42
C ASP A 52 1.87 -9.20 12.95
N ASP A 53 2.86 -8.68 13.70
CA ASP A 53 2.94 -8.76 15.16
C ASP A 53 2.33 -7.53 15.85
N PRO A 54 1.17 -7.66 16.55
CA PRO A 54 0.52 -6.53 17.24
C PRO A 54 1.38 -5.91 18.35
N ALA A 55 2.21 -6.70 19.03
CA ALA A 55 3.07 -6.20 20.12
C ALA A 55 4.21 -5.36 19.55
N GLN A 56 4.81 -5.80 18.43
CA GLN A 56 5.80 -5.00 17.71
C GLN A 56 5.19 -3.69 17.19
N ILE A 57 3.98 -3.69 16.64
CA ILE A 57 3.30 -2.46 16.21
C ILE A 57 3.19 -1.46 17.36
N THR A 58 2.77 -1.90 18.54
CA THR A 58 2.63 -1.03 19.72
C THR A 58 3.97 -0.41 20.11
N THR A 59 5.01 -1.23 20.23
CA THR A 59 6.36 -0.78 20.57
C THR A 59 6.96 0.14 19.52
N PHE A 60 6.74 -0.20 18.26
CA PHE A 60 7.17 0.59 17.10
C PHE A 60 6.52 1.97 17.08
N ALA A 61 5.20 2.05 17.26
CA ALA A 61 4.47 3.33 17.29
C ALA A 61 5.00 4.23 18.43
N ALA A 62 5.19 3.67 19.63
CA ALA A 62 5.78 4.41 20.75
C ALA A 62 7.20 4.92 20.44
N ARG A 63 8.00 4.13 19.72
CA ARG A 63 9.34 4.53 19.27
C ARG A 63 9.27 5.67 18.24
N VAL A 64 8.38 5.56 17.24
CA VAL A 64 8.20 6.62 16.23
C VAL A 64 7.80 7.93 16.89
N ILE A 65 6.83 7.91 17.81
CA ILE A 65 6.37 9.10 18.54
C ILE A 65 7.49 9.75 19.36
N ARG A 66 8.34 8.93 20.01
CA ARG A 66 9.43 9.42 20.85
C ARG A 66 10.61 9.94 20.04
N ASP A 67 11.07 9.18 19.03
CA ASP A 67 12.32 9.45 18.31
C ASP A 67 12.10 10.37 17.10
N PHE A 68 10.87 10.40 16.55
CA PHE A 68 10.48 11.19 15.38
C PHE A 68 9.15 11.93 15.62
N PRO A 69 9.08 12.81 16.63
CA PRO A 69 7.83 13.46 17.05
C PRO A 69 7.16 14.30 15.96
N GLU A 70 7.90 14.68 14.93
CA GLU A 70 7.36 15.44 13.79
C GLU A 70 6.72 14.55 12.70
N THR A 71 6.64 13.24 12.91
CA THR A 71 5.99 12.34 11.96
C THR A 71 4.53 12.74 11.78
N ASN A 72 4.18 13.17 10.58
CA ASN A 72 2.83 13.63 10.23
C ASN A 72 2.16 12.79 9.13
N VAL A 73 2.89 11.92 8.41
CA VAL A 73 2.32 11.10 7.35
C VAL A 73 2.65 9.63 7.53
N LEU A 74 1.61 8.79 7.46
CA LEU A 74 1.70 7.33 7.48
C LEU A 74 1.33 6.76 6.11
N PHE A 75 2.27 6.09 5.43
CA PHE A 75 1.99 5.25 4.27
C PHE A 75 1.87 3.79 4.70
N ASN A 76 0.67 3.25 4.68
CA ASN A 76 0.38 1.82 4.79
C ASN A 76 0.58 1.18 3.41
N ASN A 77 1.82 0.85 3.09
CA ASN A 77 2.21 0.28 1.81
C ASN A 77 2.61 -1.20 1.89
N ALA A 78 3.05 -1.68 3.05
CA ALA A 78 3.42 -3.09 3.20
C ALA A 78 2.30 -4.02 2.76
N GLY A 79 2.64 -5.03 1.98
CA GLY A 79 1.69 -6.01 1.49
C GLY A 79 2.39 -7.21 0.88
N ILE A 80 1.67 -8.31 0.83
CA ILE A 80 2.09 -9.56 0.18
C ILE A 80 0.98 -10.03 -0.75
N MET A 81 1.37 -10.71 -1.82
CA MET A 81 0.45 -11.39 -2.73
C MET A 81 0.88 -12.84 -2.91
N ARG A 82 -0.07 -13.75 -2.83
CA ARG A 82 0.12 -15.19 -3.06
C ARG A 82 -0.97 -15.67 -4.00
N PHE A 83 -0.60 -16.54 -4.93
CA PHE A 83 -1.56 -17.22 -5.77
C PHE A 83 -2.21 -18.37 -4.99
N GLU A 84 -3.50 -18.56 -5.20
CA GLU A 84 -4.33 -19.56 -4.54
C GLU A 84 -4.97 -20.45 -5.60
N PRO A 85 -4.23 -21.43 -6.13
CA PRO A 85 -4.77 -22.35 -7.13
C PRO A 85 -5.85 -23.24 -6.50
N ASP A 86 -6.76 -23.69 -7.33
CA ASP A 86 -7.71 -24.75 -7.00
C ASP A 86 -8.65 -24.43 -5.81
N LEU A 87 -9.48 -23.41 -5.99
CA LEU A 87 -10.50 -23.03 -5.00
C LEU A 87 -11.63 -24.05 -4.88
N ALA A 88 -11.73 -25.03 -5.80
CA ALA A 88 -12.77 -26.05 -5.78
C ALA A 88 -12.50 -27.15 -4.75
N HIS A 89 -11.28 -27.24 -4.21
CA HIS A 89 -10.90 -28.27 -3.25
C HIS A 89 -10.42 -27.68 -1.92
N LYS A 90 -10.46 -28.52 -0.86
CA LYS A 90 -9.91 -28.15 0.45
C LYS A 90 -8.40 -27.92 0.32
N ARG A 91 -7.96 -26.77 0.79
CA ARG A 91 -6.55 -26.36 0.75
C ARG A 91 -6.03 -25.85 2.10
N ASP A 92 -4.75 -25.68 2.22
CA ASP A 92 -4.12 -24.96 3.32
C ASP A 92 -4.42 -23.45 3.18
N LEU A 93 -4.84 -22.81 4.24
CA LEU A 93 -5.20 -21.40 4.26
C LEU A 93 -4.09 -20.48 4.80
N ARG A 94 -2.90 -21.00 5.12
CA ARG A 94 -1.80 -20.20 5.69
C ARG A 94 -1.46 -18.96 4.86
N ASP A 95 -1.44 -19.07 3.53
CA ASP A 95 -1.17 -17.94 2.65
C ASP A 95 -2.32 -16.93 2.65
N ALA A 96 -3.57 -17.39 2.69
CA ALA A 96 -4.74 -16.53 2.81
C ALA A 96 -4.76 -15.78 4.15
N GLU A 97 -4.52 -16.47 5.25
CA GLU A 97 -4.44 -15.87 6.59
C GLU A 97 -3.29 -14.86 6.70
N ALA A 98 -2.11 -15.18 6.12
CA ALA A 98 -0.99 -14.26 6.06
C ALA A 98 -1.34 -12.99 5.26
N MET A 99 -2.00 -13.12 4.10
CA MET A 99 -2.47 -11.96 3.32
C MET A 99 -3.45 -11.09 4.10
N ILE A 100 -4.41 -11.69 4.82
CA ILE A 100 -5.36 -10.94 5.66
C ILE A 100 -4.61 -10.20 6.77
N THR A 101 -3.67 -10.87 7.43
CA THR A 101 -2.91 -10.27 8.52
C THR A 101 -2.05 -9.10 8.03
N THR A 102 -1.25 -9.31 7.00
CA THR A 102 -0.33 -8.29 6.49
C THR A 102 -1.07 -7.15 5.79
N ASN A 103 -2.00 -7.47 4.86
CA ASN A 103 -2.58 -6.46 3.97
C ASN A 103 -3.76 -5.70 4.58
N LEU A 104 -4.40 -6.25 5.60
CA LEU A 104 -5.59 -5.64 6.23
C LEU A 104 -5.36 -5.34 7.70
N LEU A 105 -5.10 -6.35 8.54
CA LEU A 105 -4.96 -6.13 9.98
C LEU A 105 -3.74 -5.25 10.32
N GLY A 106 -2.63 -5.39 9.60
CA GLY A 106 -1.44 -4.56 9.76
C GLY A 106 -1.74 -3.07 9.62
N PRO A 107 -2.26 -2.60 8.47
CA PRO A 107 -2.68 -1.21 8.28
C PRO A 107 -3.69 -0.69 9.32
N LEU A 108 -4.69 -1.51 9.69
CA LEU A 108 -5.68 -1.14 10.69
C LEU A 108 -5.02 -0.89 12.05
N ARG A 109 -4.18 -1.83 12.50
CA ARG A 109 -3.48 -1.76 13.80
C ARG A 109 -2.52 -0.57 13.85
N LEU A 110 -1.74 -0.36 12.79
CA LEU A 110 -0.76 0.73 12.76
C LEU A 110 -1.44 2.10 12.68
N SER A 111 -2.50 2.23 11.88
CA SER A 111 -3.31 3.45 11.85
C SER A 111 -3.90 3.76 13.23
N ASN A 112 -4.47 2.75 13.90
CA ASN A 112 -5.00 2.90 15.26
C ASN A 112 -3.91 3.32 16.28
N ALA A 113 -2.71 2.75 16.18
CA ALA A 113 -1.62 3.06 17.11
C ALA A 113 -1.05 4.47 16.94
N LEU A 114 -1.21 5.09 15.76
CA LEU A 114 -0.63 6.41 15.44
C LEU A 114 -1.67 7.52 15.29
N VAL A 115 -2.98 7.22 15.25
CA VAL A 115 -4.01 8.20 14.89
C VAL A 115 -4.06 9.41 15.82
N GLU A 116 -3.89 9.25 17.12
CA GLU A 116 -3.89 10.37 18.08
C GLU A 116 -2.65 11.26 17.88
N HIS A 117 -1.48 10.66 17.66
CA HIS A 117 -0.27 11.40 17.36
C HIS A 117 -0.42 12.18 16.05
N LEU A 118 -0.83 11.51 14.96
CA LEU A 118 -1.04 12.17 13.67
C LEU A 118 -2.06 13.31 13.78
N ALA A 119 -3.19 13.10 14.47
CA ALA A 119 -4.21 14.14 14.65
C ALA A 119 -3.69 15.40 15.38
N SER A 120 -2.57 15.30 16.08
CA SER A 120 -1.90 16.43 16.74
C SER A 120 -0.89 17.17 15.84
N ARG A 121 -0.65 16.68 14.62
CA ARG A 121 0.38 17.23 13.71
C ARG A 121 -0.25 18.07 12.60
N PRO A 122 0.40 19.18 12.19
CA PRO A 122 -0.02 19.92 11.02
C PRO A 122 0.21 19.10 9.75
N GLY A 123 -0.71 19.18 8.79
CA GLY A 123 -0.60 18.46 7.52
C GLY A 123 -0.62 16.93 7.68
N ALA A 124 -1.35 16.44 8.69
CA ALA A 124 -1.41 15.00 8.96
C ALA A 124 -2.14 14.24 7.85
N ALA A 125 -1.55 13.13 7.42
CA ALA A 125 -2.18 12.25 6.46
C ALA A 125 -1.95 10.75 6.74
N ILE A 126 -2.95 9.94 6.41
CA ILE A 126 -2.86 8.49 6.29
C ILE A 126 -3.07 8.11 4.83
N VAL A 127 -2.08 7.46 4.25
CA VAL A 127 -2.09 7.01 2.85
C VAL A 127 -2.12 5.49 2.82
N ASN A 128 -3.21 4.91 2.34
CA ASN A 128 -3.37 3.47 2.20
C ASN A 128 -3.11 3.04 0.75
N VAL A 129 -2.28 2.03 0.56
CA VAL A 129 -1.99 1.47 -0.77
C VAL A 129 -2.85 0.23 -0.98
N SER A 130 -3.96 0.42 -1.73
CA SER A 130 -4.86 -0.67 -2.12
C SER A 130 -4.40 -1.37 -3.42
N SER A 131 -5.26 -1.58 -4.38
CA SER A 131 -4.95 -2.14 -5.71
C SER A 131 -6.17 -2.03 -6.63
N GLY A 132 -5.97 -1.94 -7.93
CA GLY A 132 -7.02 -2.15 -8.93
C GLY A 132 -7.73 -3.49 -8.78
N LEU A 133 -7.05 -4.51 -8.26
CA LEU A 133 -7.63 -5.83 -7.97
C LEU A 133 -8.63 -5.83 -6.80
N GLY A 134 -8.72 -4.75 -6.04
CA GLY A 134 -9.79 -4.54 -5.07
C GLY A 134 -11.12 -4.16 -5.70
N PHE A 135 -11.14 -3.75 -6.97
CA PHE A 135 -12.32 -3.37 -7.73
C PHE A 135 -12.75 -4.44 -8.74
N VAL A 136 -11.79 -5.07 -9.40
CA VAL A 136 -12.03 -6.26 -10.25
C VAL A 136 -11.06 -7.35 -9.80
N PRO A 137 -11.55 -8.45 -9.22
CA PRO A 137 -10.67 -9.45 -8.60
C PRO A 137 -9.93 -10.30 -9.61
N LEU A 138 -8.68 -10.64 -9.27
CA LEU A 138 -7.93 -11.69 -9.95
C LEU A 138 -8.33 -13.05 -9.36
N VAL A 139 -8.88 -13.95 -10.18
CA VAL A 139 -9.34 -15.27 -9.75
C VAL A 139 -8.22 -16.12 -9.14
N ALA A 140 -7.00 -15.99 -9.67
CA ALA A 140 -5.83 -16.70 -9.15
C ALA A 140 -5.31 -16.17 -7.80
N ALA A 141 -5.80 -15.00 -7.33
CA ALA A 141 -5.40 -14.40 -6.06
C ALA A 141 -6.62 -13.79 -5.34
N PRO A 142 -7.64 -14.59 -5.00
CA PRO A 142 -8.91 -14.10 -4.50
C PRO A 142 -8.79 -13.46 -3.12
N THR A 143 -7.99 -14.02 -2.22
CA THR A 143 -7.79 -13.43 -0.89
C THR A 143 -7.02 -12.11 -0.97
N TYR A 144 -6.00 -12.00 -1.84
CA TYR A 144 -5.35 -10.71 -2.09
C TYR A 144 -6.36 -9.65 -2.53
N SER A 145 -7.16 -9.96 -3.56
CA SER A 145 -8.21 -9.06 -4.08
C SER A 145 -9.20 -8.66 -2.98
N ALA A 146 -9.66 -9.63 -2.17
CA ALA A 146 -10.55 -9.38 -1.04
C ALA A 146 -9.92 -8.46 0.02
N THR A 147 -8.61 -8.64 0.35
CA THR A 147 -7.93 -7.75 1.31
C THR A 147 -7.82 -6.33 0.79
N LYS A 148 -7.60 -6.14 -0.51
CA LYS A 148 -7.51 -4.80 -1.13
C LYS A 148 -8.88 -4.13 -1.25
N ALA A 149 -9.95 -4.88 -1.52
CA ALA A 149 -11.33 -4.39 -1.46
C ALA A 149 -11.72 -3.98 -0.01
N ALA A 150 -11.35 -4.79 0.98
CA ALA A 150 -11.58 -4.47 2.38
C ALA A 150 -10.80 -3.21 2.82
N LEU A 151 -9.54 -3.06 2.38
CA LEU A 151 -8.74 -1.87 2.68
C LEU A 151 -9.33 -0.61 2.01
N HIS A 152 -9.85 -0.71 0.77
CA HIS A 152 -10.60 0.37 0.14
C HIS A 152 -11.80 0.80 0.99
N SER A 153 -12.66 -0.15 1.38
CA SER A 153 -13.83 0.14 2.22
C SER A 153 -13.45 0.77 3.57
N TYR A 154 -12.40 0.25 4.20
CA TYR A 154 -11.86 0.83 5.43
C TYR A 154 -11.34 2.26 5.21
N THR A 155 -10.65 2.52 4.11
CA THR A 155 -10.11 3.84 3.77
C THR A 155 -11.22 4.87 3.59
N VAL A 156 -12.32 4.51 2.93
CA VAL A 156 -13.51 5.38 2.78
C VAL A 156 -14.11 5.71 4.15
N SER A 157 -14.28 4.72 5.02
CA SER A 157 -14.82 4.90 6.37
C SER A 157 -13.89 5.76 7.23
N LEU A 158 -12.58 5.50 7.18
CA LEU A 158 -11.57 6.26 7.92
C LEU A 158 -11.53 7.73 7.48
N ARG A 159 -11.64 8.00 6.18
CA ARG A 159 -11.70 9.35 5.62
C ARG A 159 -12.89 10.13 6.17
N ALA A 160 -14.06 9.51 6.23
CA ALA A 160 -15.26 10.13 6.80
C ALA A 160 -15.10 10.41 8.31
N ALA A 161 -14.54 9.45 9.06
CA ALA A 161 -14.37 9.55 10.50
C ALA A 161 -13.30 10.60 10.92
N LEU A 162 -12.27 10.81 10.10
CA LEU A 162 -11.15 11.71 10.40
C LEU A 162 -11.24 13.07 9.68
N ALA A 163 -12.35 13.34 8.99
CA ALA A 163 -12.54 14.56 8.23
C ALA A 163 -12.24 15.82 9.07
N GLY A 164 -11.44 16.74 8.51
CA GLY A 164 -11.00 17.96 9.18
C GLY A 164 -9.89 17.79 10.22
N ARG A 165 -9.41 16.57 10.47
CA ARG A 165 -8.32 16.27 11.42
C ARG A 165 -7.11 15.62 10.76
N ILE A 166 -7.32 14.61 9.94
CA ILE A 166 -6.29 13.87 9.21
C ILE A 166 -6.79 13.69 7.79
N GLU A 167 -5.96 13.99 6.80
CA GLU A 167 -6.25 13.67 5.42
C GLU A 167 -6.10 12.16 5.19
N VAL A 168 -7.08 11.52 4.54
CA VAL A 168 -7.02 10.08 4.26
C VAL A 168 -7.07 9.84 2.77
N ILE A 169 -5.96 9.39 2.22
CA ILE A 169 -5.70 9.22 0.79
C ILE A 169 -5.59 7.72 0.48
N GLU A 170 -6.09 7.33 -0.66
CA GLU A 170 -5.90 5.99 -1.19
C GLU A 170 -5.05 6.05 -2.46
N ILE A 171 -3.95 5.30 -2.50
CA ILE A 171 -3.22 5.02 -3.74
C ILE A 171 -3.74 3.69 -4.27
N VAL A 172 -4.18 3.68 -5.53
CA VAL A 172 -4.71 2.48 -6.20
C VAL A 172 -3.77 2.05 -7.33
N PRO A 173 -2.79 1.17 -7.08
CA PRO A 173 -1.87 0.71 -8.12
C PRO A 173 -2.57 -0.18 -9.17
N PRO A 174 -2.21 -0.04 -10.46
CA PRO A 174 -2.42 -1.09 -11.47
C PRO A 174 -1.40 -2.22 -11.27
N GLY A 175 -1.21 -3.10 -12.27
CA GLY A 175 0.00 -3.91 -12.36
C GLY A 175 1.24 -3.01 -12.51
N VAL A 176 2.18 -3.09 -11.58
CA VAL A 176 3.42 -2.31 -11.55
C VAL A 176 4.59 -3.28 -11.51
N ARG A 177 5.64 -3.02 -12.29
CA ARG A 177 6.85 -3.86 -12.33
C ARG A 177 7.61 -3.78 -11.00
N THR A 178 7.35 -4.76 -10.13
CA THR A 178 7.94 -4.89 -8.79
C THR A 178 8.16 -6.36 -8.46
N GLU A 179 8.93 -6.63 -7.42
CA GLU A 179 9.16 -7.98 -6.88
C GLU A 179 8.03 -8.47 -5.94
N LEU A 180 6.81 -7.93 -6.04
CA LEU A 180 5.67 -8.35 -5.19
C LEU A 180 5.32 -9.82 -5.41
N VAL A 181 5.37 -10.25 -6.67
CA VAL A 181 5.24 -11.63 -7.11
C VAL A 181 6.45 -11.95 -7.98
N PRO A 182 7.09 -13.12 -7.83
CA PRO A 182 8.24 -13.50 -8.65
C PRO A 182 7.96 -13.38 -10.15
N GLY A 183 8.82 -12.68 -10.88
CA GLY A 183 8.71 -12.47 -12.33
C GLY A 183 7.90 -11.22 -12.72
N GLN A 184 7.15 -10.62 -11.81
CA GLN A 184 6.33 -9.43 -12.09
C GLN A 184 7.17 -8.23 -12.54
N GLU A 185 8.41 -8.14 -12.10
CA GLU A 185 9.35 -7.09 -12.48
C GLU A 185 9.71 -7.10 -13.97
N HIS A 186 9.51 -8.23 -14.65
CA HIS A 186 9.80 -8.42 -16.08
C HIS A 186 8.57 -8.32 -16.98
N GLU A 187 7.37 -8.14 -16.42
CA GLU A 187 6.13 -8.07 -17.17
C GLU A 187 6.01 -6.74 -17.92
N GLU A 188 6.28 -6.75 -19.23
CA GLU A 188 6.31 -5.53 -20.06
C GLU A 188 4.96 -4.79 -20.12
N GLN A 189 3.83 -5.52 -19.99
CA GLN A 189 2.49 -4.92 -19.95
C GLN A 189 2.21 -4.16 -18.65
N PHE A 190 3.02 -4.33 -17.61
CA PHE A 190 2.86 -3.60 -16.35
C PHE A 190 3.59 -2.25 -16.39
N LEU A 191 3.02 -1.28 -15.68
CA LEU A 191 3.58 0.06 -15.60
C LEU A 191 4.98 0.03 -14.96
N ALA A 192 5.94 0.75 -15.54
CA ALA A 192 7.26 0.87 -14.92
C ALA A 192 7.17 1.48 -13.54
N LEU A 193 7.91 0.94 -12.58
CA LEU A 193 7.90 1.41 -11.20
C LEU A 193 8.25 2.89 -11.07
N ALA A 194 9.22 3.37 -11.85
CA ALA A 194 9.62 4.77 -11.86
C ALA A 194 8.46 5.67 -12.32
N ASP A 195 7.83 5.33 -13.44
CA ASP A 195 6.71 6.11 -13.99
C ASP A 195 5.51 6.13 -13.06
N PHE A 196 5.20 4.98 -12.42
CA PHE A 196 4.14 4.90 -11.42
C PHE A 196 4.42 5.84 -10.23
N ALA A 197 5.62 5.78 -9.67
CA ALA A 197 5.96 6.57 -8.50
C ALA A 197 6.02 8.08 -8.82
N ASP A 198 6.45 8.48 -10.03
CA ASP A 198 6.45 9.88 -10.48
C ASP A 198 5.01 10.40 -10.65
N GLN A 199 4.12 9.59 -11.23
CA GLN A 199 2.70 9.93 -11.35
C GLN A 199 2.04 10.07 -9.97
N VAL A 200 2.24 9.11 -9.05
CA VAL A 200 1.72 9.18 -7.68
C VAL A 200 2.14 10.46 -7.01
N LEU A 201 3.41 10.82 -7.11
CA LEU A 201 3.94 12.01 -6.48
C LEU A 201 3.33 13.30 -7.06
N SER A 202 3.12 13.34 -8.38
CA SER A 202 2.44 14.47 -9.03
C SER A 202 1.01 14.69 -8.50
N PHE A 203 0.32 13.62 -8.08
CA PHE A 203 -1.00 13.72 -7.45
C PHE A 203 -0.89 14.16 -5.98
N LEU A 204 0.10 13.67 -5.24
CA LEU A 204 0.33 14.07 -3.84
C LEU A 204 0.68 15.55 -3.71
N GLU A 205 1.26 16.15 -4.73
CA GLU A 205 1.61 17.59 -4.78
C GLU A 205 0.44 18.50 -5.14
N ARG A 206 -0.71 17.96 -5.53
CA ARG A 206 -1.91 18.76 -5.84
C ARG A 206 -2.55 19.33 -4.58
N THR A 207 -3.19 20.48 -4.73
CA THR A 207 -3.97 21.12 -3.67
C THR A 207 -5.40 21.41 -4.18
N PRO A 208 -6.45 20.78 -3.65
CA PRO A 208 -6.40 19.69 -2.67
C PRO A 208 -5.84 18.38 -3.26
N THR A 209 -5.23 17.54 -2.43
CA THR A 209 -4.83 16.19 -2.83
C THR A 209 -6.09 15.36 -3.17
N PRO A 210 -6.11 14.58 -4.26
CA PRO A 210 -7.23 13.70 -4.56
C PRO A 210 -7.42 12.62 -3.48
N ALA A 211 -8.67 12.35 -3.11
CA ALA A 211 -8.99 11.31 -2.14
C ALA A 211 -8.54 9.90 -2.61
N GLU A 212 -8.56 9.67 -3.93
CA GLU A 212 -8.00 8.47 -4.58
C GLU A 212 -6.96 8.92 -5.61
N ILE A 213 -5.76 8.38 -5.54
CA ILE A 213 -4.70 8.56 -6.53
C ILE A 213 -4.83 7.43 -7.56
N LEU A 214 -5.31 7.80 -8.73
CA LEU A 214 -5.61 6.93 -9.85
C LEU A 214 -4.73 7.31 -11.04
N VAL A 215 -3.71 6.51 -11.32
CA VAL A 215 -2.95 6.64 -12.57
C VAL A 215 -3.77 6.06 -13.72
N ASP A 216 -3.57 6.53 -14.95
CA ASP A 216 -4.43 6.15 -16.09
C ASP A 216 -4.54 4.62 -16.26
N ALA A 217 -3.45 3.90 -16.05
CA ALA A 217 -3.41 2.45 -16.20
C ALA A 217 -4.35 1.69 -15.25
N VAL A 218 -4.80 2.27 -14.13
CA VAL A 218 -5.73 1.60 -13.19
C VAL A 218 -7.20 1.88 -13.53
N LEU A 219 -7.51 2.89 -14.32
CA LEU A 219 -8.88 3.30 -14.61
C LEU A 219 -9.70 2.18 -15.26
N PHE A 220 -9.04 1.31 -16.04
CA PHE A 220 -9.66 0.13 -16.63
C PHE A 220 -10.30 -0.79 -15.56
N LEU A 221 -9.66 -0.96 -14.41
CA LEU A 221 -10.17 -1.75 -13.29
C LEU A 221 -11.08 -0.89 -12.39
N ARG A 222 -10.62 0.30 -12.01
CA ARG A 222 -11.31 1.14 -11.01
C ARG A 222 -12.72 1.54 -11.46
N ASN A 223 -12.90 1.83 -12.73
CA ASN A 223 -14.16 2.32 -13.27
C ASN A 223 -15.07 1.21 -13.82
N ALA A 224 -14.63 -0.05 -13.82
CA ALA A 224 -15.31 -1.15 -14.49
C ALA A 224 -16.78 -1.32 -14.07
N GLU A 225 -17.08 -1.21 -12.77
CA GLU A 225 -18.44 -1.33 -12.25
C GLU A 225 -19.30 -0.12 -12.62
N GLY A 226 -18.79 1.09 -12.37
CA GLY A 226 -19.51 2.35 -12.67
C GLY A 226 -19.81 2.55 -14.14
N GLU A 227 -18.99 1.99 -15.03
CA GLU A 227 -19.17 2.03 -16.49
C GLU A 227 -19.92 0.79 -17.06
N GLY A 228 -20.42 -0.09 -16.20
CA GLY A 228 -21.14 -1.29 -16.61
C GLY A 228 -20.28 -2.35 -17.32
N ARG A 229 -18.95 -2.30 -17.18
CA ARG A 229 -17.98 -3.20 -17.83
C ARG A 229 -17.44 -4.30 -16.92
N PHE A 230 -17.94 -4.42 -15.68
CA PHE A 230 -17.37 -5.34 -14.69
C PHE A 230 -17.16 -6.76 -15.22
N GLY A 231 -18.21 -7.37 -15.83
CA GLY A 231 -18.13 -8.75 -16.36
C GLY A 231 -17.09 -8.89 -17.46
N THR A 232 -17.03 -7.95 -18.40
CA THR A 232 -16.04 -7.96 -19.49
C THR A 232 -14.63 -7.77 -18.94
N THR A 233 -14.44 -6.83 -18.00
CA THR A 233 -13.14 -6.57 -17.38
C THR A 233 -12.67 -7.78 -16.57
N LEU A 234 -13.58 -8.41 -15.80
CA LEU A 234 -13.28 -9.64 -15.07
C LEU A 234 -12.78 -10.75 -16.00
N SER A 235 -13.47 -10.97 -17.11
CA SER A 235 -13.07 -11.99 -18.10
C SER A 235 -11.73 -11.64 -18.76
N THR A 236 -11.46 -10.37 -19.00
CA THR A 236 -10.20 -9.91 -19.63
C THR A 236 -9.00 -10.18 -18.78
N ILE A 237 -9.06 -9.91 -17.46
CA ILE A 237 -7.92 -10.14 -16.55
C ILE A 237 -7.84 -11.58 -16.04
N ASN A 238 -8.86 -12.39 -16.30
CA ASN A 238 -8.93 -13.81 -15.93
C ASN A 238 -9.24 -14.68 -17.15
N PRO A 239 -8.35 -14.73 -18.15
CA PRO A 239 -8.60 -15.55 -19.33
C PRO A 239 -8.73 -17.02 -18.93
N GLN A 240 -9.76 -17.70 -19.42
CA GLN A 240 -9.91 -19.13 -19.22
C GLN A 240 -8.74 -19.85 -19.90
N PRO A 241 -8.11 -20.85 -19.26
CA PRO A 241 -7.15 -21.68 -19.95
C PRO A 241 -7.86 -22.41 -21.10
N HIS A 242 -7.33 -22.28 -22.28
CA HIS A 242 -7.80 -22.98 -23.50
C HIS A 242 -7.49 -24.46 -23.44
#